data_cb5e9d7bc2bd507905f39995e2f1de6f
#
_entry.id   cb5e9d7bc2bd507905f39995e2f1de6f
#
_cell.length_a   1.000
_cell.length_b   1.000
_cell.length_c   1.000
_cell.angle_alpha   90.00
_cell.angle_beta   90.00
_cell.angle_gamma   90.00
#
_symmetry.space_group_name_H-M   'P 1'
#
loop_
_entity.id
_entity.type
_entity.pdbx_description
1 polymer ?
#
loop_
_entity_poly.entity_id
_entity_poly.type
_entity_poly.pdbx_seq_one_letter_code
_entity_poly.pdbx_strand_id
1 'polypeptide(L)'
;DPLNDPIKVINDGKTLRAQGTSLGADDGIGVALALYLLQDNTLVHGPLRVIITVNEEDGMSSVAMPDKYLDGTYLINLDWEWLGSLCNSAAGGDFLSFTRKAEWVDADANSRALRLSLKGLQGGHSGVGINLGRANALVCMATILSRLTENGVPVHIADFHGGQAKNAIPAQAEATIVIPA
;
A
#
# COMPACT_ATOMS: atom_id res chain seq x y z
N ASP A 1 9.39 -3.31 18.11
CA ASP A 1 10.64 -3.26 17.34
C ASP A 1 10.65 -4.42 16.33
N PRO A 2 10.55 -4.16 15.00
CA PRO A 2 10.45 -5.20 13.99
C PRO A 2 11.68 -6.13 13.91
N LEU A 3 12.80 -5.73 14.47
CA LEU A 3 14.04 -6.54 14.49
C LEU A 3 14.13 -7.45 15.72
N ASN A 4 13.47 -7.10 16.81
CA ASN A 4 13.64 -7.77 18.09
C ASN A 4 12.35 -8.38 18.66
N ASP A 5 11.20 -7.90 18.22
CA ASP A 5 9.91 -8.39 18.71
C ASP A 5 9.35 -9.46 17.78
N PRO A 6 9.21 -10.72 18.23
CA PRO A 6 8.66 -11.76 17.39
C PRO A 6 7.16 -11.54 17.15
N ILE A 7 6.68 -11.86 15.95
CA ILE A 7 5.26 -11.88 15.64
C ILE A 7 4.58 -12.99 16.48
N LYS A 8 3.63 -12.60 17.31
CA LYS A 8 2.82 -13.57 18.07
C LYS A 8 1.69 -14.07 17.22
N VAL A 9 1.84 -15.28 16.70
CA VAL A 9 0.84 -15.92 15.85
C VAL A 9 -0.26 -16.54 16.70
N ILE A 10 -1.51 -16.28 16.36
CA ILE A 10 -2.70 -16.89 16.92
C ILE A 10 -3.27 -17.82 15.87
N ASN A 11 -3.42 -19.10 16.24
CA ASN A 11 -4.06 -20.12 15.42
C ASN A 11 -5.36 -20.55 16.13
N ASP A 12 -6.51 -20.30 15.52
CA ASP A 12 -7.82 -20.71 16.04
C ASP A 12 -8.38 -21.98 15.36
N GLY A 13 -7.55 -22.66 14.58
CA GLY A 13 -7.92 -23.87 13.82
C GLY A 13 -8.58 -23.58 12.48
N LYS A 14 -8.90 -22.33 12.17
CA LYS A 14 -9.47 -21.89 10.88
C LYS A 14 -8.62 -20.81 10.22
N THR A 15 -8.06 -19.93 11.01
CA THR A 15 -7.26 -18.79 10.54
C THR A 15 -5.97 -18.65 11.34
N LEU A 16 -4.95 -18.14 10.68
CA LEU A 16 -3.74 -17.62 11.30
C LEU A 16 -3.79 -16.09 11.28
N ARG A 17 -3.50 -15.48 12.43
CA ARG A 17 -3.45 -14.02 12.56
C ARG A 17 -2.38 -13.59 13.54
N ALA A 18 -1.92 -12.36 13.45
CA ALA A 18 -0.98 -11.79 14.40
C ALA A 18 -1.72 -11.05 15.53
N GLN A 19 -1.12 -11.05 16.71
CA GLN A 19 -1.61 -10.29 17.86
C GLN A 19 -1.02 -8.86 17.82
N GLY A 20 -1.86 -7.86 17.53
CA GLY A 20 -1.48 -6.46 17.60
C GLY A 20 -0.59 -5.94 16.48
N THR A 21 -0.32 -6.75 15.46
CA THR A 21 0.48 -6.38 14.28
C THR A 21 -0.11 -7.01 13.02
N SER A 22 0.39 -6.62 11.85
CA SER A 22 0.19 -7.39 10.63
C SER A 22 0.92 -8.72 10.72
N LEU A 23 0.38 -9.78 10.10
CA LEU A 23 1.02 -11.10 10.05
C LEU A 23 2.21 -11.12 9.09
N GLY A 24 2.11 -10.37 7.98
CA GLY A 24 3.14 -10.32 6.94
C GLY A 24 3.30 -11.64 6.17
N ALA A 25 2.20 -12.38 6.02
CA ALA A 25 2.19 -13.71 5.40
C ALA A 25 1.63 -13.70 3.96
N ASP A 26 1.64 -12.59 3.31
CA ASP A 26 1.30 -12.42 1.92
C ASP A 26 2.58 -12.52 1.06
N ASP A 27 2.73 -13.55 0.18
CA ASP A 27 1.88 -14.73 0.09
C ASP A 27 2.58 -15.98 0.73
N GLY A 28 2.55 -16.09 2.02
CA GLY A 28 3.18 -17.19 2.75
C GLY A 28 2.52 -18.56 2.51
N ILE A 29 1.20 -18.57 2.21
CA ILE A 29 0.50 -19.83 1.92
C ILE A 29 0.94 -20.41 0.57
N GLY A 30 1.15 -19.57 -0.44
CA GLY A 30 1.69 -20.00 -1.73
C GLY A 30 3.10 -20.56 -1.60
N VAL A 31 3.95 -19.92 -0.81
CA VAL A 31 5.29 -20.46 -0.48
C VAL A 31 5.17 -21.83 0.20
N ALA A 32 4.28 -21.99 1.17
CA ALA A 32 4.09 -23.26 1.87
C ALA A 32 3.59 -24.37 0.93
N LEU A 33 2.63 -24.07 0.06
CA LEU A 33 2.12 -24.99 -0.96
C LEU A 33 3.21 -25.40 -1.95
N ALA A 34 4.01 -24.47 -2.42
CA ALA A 34 5.12 -24.75 -3.34
C ALA A 34 6.16 -25.67 -2.70
N LEU A 35 6.52 -25.42 -1.45
CA LEU A 35 7.44 -26.28 -0.68
C LEU A 35 6.86 -27.66 -0.43
N TYR A 36 5.56 -27.76 -0.12
CA TYR A 36 4.87 -29.05 0.02
C TYR A 36 4.94 -29.87 -1.25
N LEU A 37 4.65 -29.26 -2.43
CA LEU A 37 4.72 -29.95 -3.72
C LEU A 37 6.13 -30.46 -4.05
N LEU A 38 7.16 -29.72 -3.65
CA LEU A 38 8.56 -30.16 -3.85
C LEU A 38 8.99 -31.29 -2.92
N GLN A 39 8.34 -31.45 -1.76
CA GLN A 39 8.69 -32.46 -0.77
C GLN A 39 7.90 -33.74 -0.89
N ASP A 40 6.69 -33.71 -1.46
CA ASP A 40 5.80 -34.86 -1.54
C ASP A 40 6.13 -35.73 -2.73
N ASN A 41 6.84 -36.83 -2.48
CA ASN A 41 7.22 -37.81 -3.49
C ASN A 41 6.07 -38.73 -3.95
N THR A 42 4.88 -38.58 -3.39
CA THR A 42 3.70 -39.38 -3.78
C THR A 42 2.90 -38.73 -4.90
N LEU A 43 3.11 -37.44 -5.15
CA LEU A 43 2.43 -36.69 -6.19
C LEU A 43 3.04 -36.95 -7.58
N VAL A 44 2.17 -37.21 -8.55
CA VAL A 44 2.59 -37.38 -9.95
C VAL A 44 2.57 -36.02 -10.63
N HIS A 45 3.73 -35.52 -11.02
CA HIS A 45 3.87 -34.24 -11.70
C HIS A 45 5.03 -34.27 -12.70
N GLY A 46 5.01 -33.37 -13.67
CA GLY A 46 6.14 -33.08 -14.54
C GLY A 46 7.25 -32.29 -13.83
N PRO A 47 8.27 -31.83 -14.55
CA PRO A 47 9.29 -30.95 -13.96
C PRO A 47 8.66 -29.71 -13.33
N LEU A 48 9.03 -29.44 -12.09
CA LEU A 48 8.58 -28.27 -11.34
C LEU A 48 9.75 -27.31 -11.11
N ARG A 49 9.48 -26.03 -11.27
CA ARG A 49 10.34 -24.95 -10.83
C ARG A 49 9.53 -24.02 -9.94
N VAL A 50 9.99 -23.82 -8.74
CA VAL A 50 9.41 -22.84 -7.81
C VAL A 50 10.26 -21.58 -7.85
N ILE A 51 9.60 -20.43 -7.96
CA ILE A 51 10.22 -19.13 -7.94
C ILE A 51 9.59 -18.36 -6.77
N ILE A 52 10.42 -17.97 -5.83
CA ILE A 52 10.01 -17.15 -4.68
C ILE A 52 10.68 -15.79 -4.85
N THR A 53 9.86 -14.76 -4.98
CA THR A 53 10.32 -13.39 -5.17
C THR A 53 10.43 -12.64 -3.84
N VAL A 54 11.08 -11.48 -3.87
CA VAL A 54 11.19 -10.55 -2.75
C VAL A 54 10.74 -9.17 -3.19
N ASN A 55 10.32 -8.33 -2.24
CA ASN A 55 9.88 -6.94 -2.49
C ASN A 55 8.75 -6.83 -3.53
N GLU A 56 7.80 -7.74 -3.53
CA GLU A 56 6.67 -7.68 -4.45
C GLU A 56 5.92 -6.35 -4.28
N GLU A 57 5.56 -5.99 -3.06
CA GLU A 57 4.80 -4.80 -2.70
C GLU A 57 5.52 -3.47 -2.95
N ASP A 58 6.85 -3.45 -2.89
CA ASP A 58 7.62 -2.20 -2.88
C ASP A 58 8.51 -2.00 -4.11
N GLY A 59 8.59 -2.97 -5.01
CA GLY A 59 9.45 -2.82 -6.17
C GLY A 59 9.39 -3.91 -7.22
N MET A 60 8.59 -4.94 -7.03
CA MET A 60 8.44 -6.06 -7.97
C MET A 60 9.79 -6.54 -8.51
N SER A 61 10.66 -7.02 -7.64
CA SER A 61 12.01 -7.51 -8.03
C SER A 61 11.98 -8.60 -9.10
N SER A 62 10.81 -9.24 -9.30
CA SER A 62 10.56 -10.20 -10.37
C SER A 62 10.74 -9.61 -11.78
N VAL A 63 10.58 -8.30 -11.96
CA VAL A 63 10.79 -7.63 -13.27
C VAL A 63 12.23 -7.77 -13.77
N ALA A 64 13.19 -7.89 -12.87
CA ALA A 64 14.61 -8.07 -13.18
C ALA A 64 15.01 -9.55 -13.31
N MET A 65 14.05 -10.47 -13.25
CA MET A 65 14.33 -11.91 -13.31
C MET A 65 14.78 -12.30 -14.73
N PRO A 66 15.91 -13.05 -14.88
CA PRO A 66 16.34 -13.52 -16.19
C PRO A 66 15.34 -14.51 -16.82
N ASP A 67 15.10 -14.36 -18.12
CA ASP A 67 14.16 -15.18 -18.92
C ASP A 67 14.36 -16.69 -18.78
N LYS A 68 15.60 -17.12 -18.53
CA LYS A 68 15.93 -18.55 -18.33
C LYS A 68 15.18 -19.21 -17.17
N TYR A 69 14.60 -18.43 -16.28
CA TYR A 69 13.75 -18.95 -15.20
C TYR A 69 12.27 -19.01 -15.58
N LEU A 70 11.89 -18.43 -16.73
CA LEU A 70 10.52 -18.33 -17.22
C LEU A 70 10.28 -19.25 -18.45
N ASP A 71 11.14 -20.22 -18.69
CA ASP A 71 11.08 -21.13 -19.84
C ASP A 71 10.09 -22.30 -19.67
N GLY A 72 9.26 -22.28 -18.65
CA GLY A 72 8.21 -23.27 -18.39
C GLY A 72 7.05 -23.19 -19.39
N THR A 73 6.39 -24.33 -19.65
CA THR A 73 5.18 -24.36 -20.50
C THR A 73 3.98 -23.68 -19.82
N TYR A 74 3.90 -23.75 -18.50
CA TYR A 74 2.85 -23.16 -17.69
C TYR A 74 3.48 -22.37 -16.55
N LEU A 75 2.87 -21.25 -16.23
CA LEU A 75 3.18 -20.44 -15.06
C LEU A 75 1.92 -20.38 -14.19
N ILE A 76 2.06 -20.76 -12.93
CA ILE A 76 0.98 -20.70 -11.94
C ILE A 76 1.43 -19.71 -10.86
N ASN A 77 0.72 -18.60 -10.74
CA ASN A 77 0.88 -17.66 -9.65
C ASN A 77 -0.06 -18.06 -8.51
N LEU A 78 0.48 -18.21 -7.29
CA LEU A 78 -0.29 -18.59 -6.10
C LEU A 78 -0.72 -17.38 -5.27
N ASP A 79 -0.24 -16.20 -5.60
CA ASP A 79 -0.56 -14.93 -4.96
C ASP A 79 -1.92 -14.41 -5.44
N TRP A 80 -3.00 -15.02 -4.93
CA TRP A 80 -4.38 -14.69 -5.26
C TRP A 80 -5.29 -14.78 -4.05
N GLU A 81 -5.91 -13.67 -3.69
CA GLU A 81 -6.66 -13.53 -2.43
C GLU A 81 -8.02 -14.26 -2.39
N TRP A 82 -8.61 -14.56 -3.54
CA TRP A 82 -9.99 -15.09 -3.59
C TRP A 82 -10.03 -16.60 -3.79
N LEU A 83 -10.27 -17.31 -2.71
CA LEU A 83 -10.42 -18.76 -2.71
C LEU A 83 -11.45 -19.25 -3.75
N GLY A 84 -11.09 -20.31 -4.46
CA GLY A 84 -11.98 -20.96 -5.43
C GLY A 84 -12.14 -20.21 -6.76
N SER A 85 -11.34 -19.18 -7.00
CA SER A 85 -11.30 -18.45 -8.27
C SER A 85 -9.93 -18.54 -8.93
N LEU A 86 -9.92 -18.41 -10.25
CA LEU A 86 -8.71 -18.30 -11.06
C LEU A 86 -8.76 -16.98 -11.84
N CYS A 87 -7.65 -16.28 -11.88
CA CYS A 87 -7.49 -15.08 -12.67
C CYS A 87 -6.45 -15.32 -13.77
N ASN A 88 -6.77 -14.95 -14.99
CA ASN A 88 -5.88 -15.08 -16.15
C ASN A 88 -5.45 -13.73 -16.72
N SER A 89 -5.64 -12.66 -15.97
CA SER A 89 -5.29 -11.30 -16.36
C SER A 89 -4.83 -10.49 -15.15
N ALA A 90 -4.11 -9.43 -15.41
CA ALA A 90 -3.70 -8.47 -14.38
C ALA A 90 -4.05 -7.05 -14.81
N ALA A 91 -4.35 -6.18 -13.85
CA ALA A 91 -4.44 -4.75 -14.09
C ALA A 91 -3.04 -4.16 -14.24
N GLY A 92 -2.91 -3.19 -15.12
CA GLY A 92 -1.70 -2.36 -15.19
C GLY A 92 -1.92 -1.03 -14.46
N GLY A 93 -0.84 -0.35 -14.15
CA GLY A 93 -0.88 0.98 -13.57
C GLY A 93 0.41 1.75 -13.81
N ASP A 94 0.29 3.07 -13.80
CA ASP A 94 1.42 3.98 -13.91
C ASP A 94 1.51 4.86 -12.67
N PHE A 95 2.73 5.09 -12.21
CA PHE A 95 3.00 6.02 -11.12
C PHE A 95 3.51 7.34 -11.69
N LEU A 96 2.78 8.42 -11.44
CA LEU A 96 3.19 9.76 -11.81
C LEU A 96 3.67 10.51 -10.58
N SER A 97 4.91 10.99 -10.64
CA SER A 97 5.50 11.80 -9.59
C SER A 97 5.57 13.26 -10.03
N PHE A 98 4.96 14.14 -9.25
CA PHE A 98 4.99 15.57 -9.50
C PHE A 98 5.83 16.25 -8.43
N THR A 99 6.84 17.01 -8.86
CA THR A 99 7.70 17.78 -7.97
C THR A 99 7.66 19.24 -8.36
N ARG A 100 7.43 20.11 -7.39
CA ARG A 100 7.49 21.57 -7.59
C ARG A 100 8.34 22.16 -6.46
N LYS A 101 9.22 23.09 -6.82
CA LYS A 101 9.97 23.89 -5.85
C LYS A 101 9.00 24.80 -5.11
N ALA A 102 9.00 24.73 -3.78
CA ALA A 102 8.25 25.64 -2.94
C ALA A 102 9.02 26.95 -2.77
N GLU A 103 8.29 28.06 -2.80
CA GLU A 103 8.81 29.37 -2.43
C GLU A 103 8.40 29.65 -0.98
N TRP A 104 9.39 29.71 -0.11
CA TRP A 104 9.17 29.96 1.31
C TRP A 104 9.25 31.45 1.59
N VAL A 105 8.31 31.94 2.38
CA VAL A 105 8.24 33.31 2.86
C VAL A 105 8.07 33.30 4.38
N ASP A 106 8.60 34.32 5.05
CA ASP A 106 8.38 34.49 6.47
C ASP A 106 6.92 34.89 6.75
N ALA A 107 6.37 34.34 7.81
CA ALA A 107 5.03 34.70 8.25
C ALA A 107 5.04 36.05 8.95
N ASP A 108 4.01 36.89 8.70
CA ASP A 108 3.86 38.15 9.41
C ASP A 108 3.70 37.92 10.92
N ALA A 109 4.20 38.83 11.71
CA ALA A 109 4.21 38.72 13.19
C ALA A 109 2.83 38.52 13.83
N ASN A 110 1.77 38.96 13.15
CA ASN A 110 0.38 38.82 13.62
C ASN A 110 -0.35 37.60 13.02
N SER A 111 0.34 36.83 12.17
CA SER A 111 -0.26 35.65 11.56
C SER A 111 -0.53 34.54 12.59
N ARG A 112 -1.52 33.70 12.32
CA ARG A 112 -1.86 32.54 13.14
C ARG A 112 -1.57 31.25 12.38
N ALA A 113 -0.86 30.34 13.05
CA ALA A 113 -0.67 28.98 12.57
C ALA A 113 -1.82 28.09 13.08
N LEU A 114 -2.43 27.36 12.17
CA LEU A 114 -3.50 26.41 12.46
C LEU A 114 -3.09 25.04 11.96
N ARG A 115 -3.30 24.02 12.78
CA ARG A 115 -3.17 22.61 12.36
C ARG A 115 -4.55 22.06 12.02
N LEU A 116 -4.70 21.62 10.81
CA LEU A 116 -5.85 20.88 10.31
C LEU A 116 -5.53 19.40 10.32
N SER A 117 -6.42 18.59 10.85
CA SER A 117 -6.25 17.14 10.93
C SER A 117 -7.51 16.44 10.47
N LEU A 118 -7.39 15.64 9.41
CA LEU A 118 -8.45 14.81 8.89
C LEU A 118 -8.10 13.36 9.20
N LYS A 119 -8.92 12.69 10.00
CA LYS A 119 -8.68 11.33 10.52
C LYS A 119 -9.96 10.49 10.49
N GLY A 120 -9.78 9.19 10.61
CA GLY A 120 -10.91 8.26 10.76
C GLY A 120 -11.57 7.88 9.43
N LEU A 121 -10.96 8.17 8.29
CA LEU A 121 -11.41 7.63 7.02
C LEU A 121 -11.06 6.13 6.92
N GLN A 122 -11.79 5.41 6.08
CA GLN A 122 -11.68 3.96 6.02
C GLN A 122 -10.35 3.46 5.46
N GLY A 123 -9.77 4.19 4.49
CA GLY A 123 -8.55 3.77 3.81
C GLY A 123 -8.72 2.45 3.06
N GLY A 124 -7.62 1.78 2.80
CA GLY A 124 -7.56 0.43 2.21
C GLY A 124 -6.67 0.33 0.99
N HIS A 125 -6.60 -0.85 0.41
CA HIS A 125 -5.79 -1.12 -0.78
C HIS A 125 -6.32 -0.34 -1.99
N SER A 126 -5.42 0.35 -2.72
CA SER A 126 -5.80 1.22 -3.83
C SER A 126 -6.30 0.46 -5.07
N GLY A 127 -5.91 -0.80 -5.24
CA GLY A 127 -6.43 -1.70 -6.28
C GLY A 127 -7.80 -2.25 -5.94
N VAL A 128 -7.87 -3.21 -5.03
CA VAL A 128 -9.14 -3.91 -4.66
C VAL A 128 -10.17 -3.01 -4.00
N GLY A 129 -9.76 -1.91 -3.37
CA GLY A 129 -10.65 -0.98 -2.68
C GLY A 129 -11.07 0.25 -3.46
N ILE A 130 -10.54 0.49 -4.66
CA ILE A 130 -10.75 1.73 -5.40
C ILE A 130 -12.21 1.95 -5.82
N ASN A 131 -12.91 0.86 -6.16
CA ASN A 131 -14.32 0.88 -6.57
C ASN A 131 -15.31 1.00 -5.41
N LEU A 132 -14.85 0.94 -4.16
CA LEU A 132 -15.69 1.01 -2.98
C LEU A 132 -16.03 2.45 -2.56
N GLY A 133 -15.63 3.45 -3.34
CA GLY A 133 -15.94 4.86 -3.09
C GLY A 133 -15.32 5.41 -1.81
N ARG A 134 -14.21 4.85 -1.34
CA ARG A 134 -13.52 5.30 -0.13
C ARG A 134 -12.88 6.66 -0.36
N ALA A 135 -13.07 7.56 0.59
CA ALA A 135 -12.48 8.89 0.53
C ALA A 135 -10.97 8.84 0.72
N ASN A 136 -10.24 9.61 -0.08
CA ASN A 136 -8.81 9.82 0.05
C ASN A 136 -8.57 11.08 0.89
N ALA A 137 -7.97 10.93 2.06
CA ALA A 137 -7.76 12.02 3.00
C ALA A 137 -6.92 13.18 2.44
N LEU A 138 -5.91 12.89 1.61
CA LEU A 138 -5.10 13.92 0.97
C LEU A 138 -5.93 14.75 -0.01
N VAL A 139 -6.74 14.09 -0.84
CA VAL A 139 -7.64 14.78 -1.79
C VAL A 139 -8.67 15.62 -1.04
N CYS A 140 -9.26 15.09 0.03
CA CYS A 140 -10.23 15.83 0.85
C CYS A 140 -9.58 17.06 1.50
N MET A 141 -8.39 16.92 2.09
CA MET A 141 -7.68 18.05 2.71
C MET A 141 -7.29 19.09 1.66
N ALA A 142 -6.74 18.67 0.52
CA ALA A 142 -6.41 19.61 -0.57
C ALA A 142 -7.65 20.36 -1.08
N THR A 143 -8.80 19.67 -1.17
CA THR A 143 -10.08 20.30 -1.55
C THR A 143 -10.53 21.34 -0.51
N ILE A 144 -10.38 21.05 0.78
CA ILE A 144 -10.69 22.01 1.85
C ILE A 144 -9.82 23.25 1.72
N LEU A 145 -8.51 23.08 1.56
CA LEU A 145 -7.56 24.19 1.41
C LEU A 145 -7.84 25.03 0.16
N SER A 146 -8.13 24.39 -0.97
CA SER A 146 -8.52 25.08 -2.21
C SER A 146 -9.78 25.94 -1.99
N ARG A 147 -10.80 25.36 -1.39
CA ARG A 147 -12.07 26.08 -1.12
C ARG A 147 -11.90 27.25 -0.15
N LEU A 148 -11.02 27.14 0.84
CA LEU A 148 -10.70 28.27 1.70
C LEU A 148 -10.12 29.42 0.88
N THR A 149 -9.17 29.15 0.01
CA THR A 149 -8.55 30.13 -0.87
C THR A 149 -9.54 30.74 -1.87
N GLU A 150 -10.38 29.90 -2.49
CA GLU A 150 -11.45 30.35 -3.41
C GLU A 150 -12.48 31.27 -2.74
N ASN A 151 -12.74 31.07 -1.44
CA ASN A 151 -13.61 31.92 -0.63
C ASN A 151 -12.89 33.14 -0.03
N GLY A 152 -11.69 33.46 -0.50
CA GLY A 152 -10.95 34.66 -0.14
C GLY A 152 -10.20 34.58 1.18
N VAL A 153 -10.08 33.39 1.80
CA VAL A 153 -9.21 33.19 2.95
C VAL A 153 -7.77 33.04 2.46
N PRO A 154 -6.86 33.96 2.80
CA PRO A 154 -5.46 33.83 2.39
C PRO A 154 -4.80 32.72 3.22
N VAL A 155 -4.55 31.60 2.56
CA VAL A 155 -3.95 30.41 3.19
C VAL A 155 -2.52 30.24 2.67
N HIS A 156 -1.54 30.23 3.56
CA HIS A 156 -0.19 29.80 3.28
C HIS A 156 0.04 28.41 3.92
N ILE A 157 0.54 27.49 3.13
CA ILE A 157 0.77 26.11 3.59
C ILE A 157 2.20 26.02 4.12
N ALA A 158 2.34 25.73 5.41
CA ALA A 158 3.64 25.50 6.05
C ALA A 158 4.03 24.02 6.03
N ASP A 159 3.04 23.11 6.08
CA ASP A 159 3.25 21.67 6.00
C ASP A 159 1.98 21.01 5.49
N PHE A 160 2.14 19.93 4.71
CA PHE A 160 1.02 19.11 4.26
C PHE A 160 1.50 17.69 3.98
N HIS A 161 0.98 16.77 4.73
CA HIS A 161 1.38 15.36 4.61
C HIS A 161 0.21 14.40 4.91
N GLY A 162 0.37 13.14 4.50
CA GLY A 162 -0.57 12.06 4.73
C GLY A 162 -0.25 10.86 3.86
N GLY A 163 -1.01 9.78 4.06
CA GLY A 163 -0.77 8.51 3.41
C GLY A 163 0.43 7.76 4.03
N GLN A 164 0.44 6.45 3.87
CA GLN A 164 1.48 5.58 4.44
C GLN A 164 2.21 4.77 3.37
N ALA A 165 1.51 4.38 2.31
CA ALA A 165 2.05 3.56 1.23
C ALA A 165 1.45 3.97 -0.11
N LYS A 166 2.18 3.71 -1.20
CA LYS A 166 1.76 4.06 -2.57
C LYS A 166 0.51 3.30 -3.01
N ASN A 167 0.36 2.08 -2.55
CA ASN A 167 -0.76 1.19 -2.86
C ASN A 167 -1.90 1.27 -1.83
N ALA A 168 -1.91 2.27 -0.96
CA ALA A 168 -2.95 2.46 0.06
C ALA A 168 -3.71 3.77 -0.15
N ILE A 169 -5.04 3.72 -0.04
CA ILE A 169 -5.90 4.91 0.00
C ILE A 169 -5.66 5.63 1.34
N PRO A 170 -5.20 6.90 1.35
CA PRO A 170 -4.92 7.61 2.58
C PRO A 170 -6.14 7.74 3.49
N ALA A 171 -6.03 7.23 4.72
CA ALA A 171 -7.09 7.31 5.74
C ALA A 171 -7.00 8.57 6.60
N GLN A 172 -5.87 9.27 6.55
CA GLN A 172 -5.62 10.48 7.31
C GLN A 172 -4.69 11.43 6.56
N ALA A 173 -4.86 12.72 6.82
CA ALA A 173 -4.01 13.80 6.33
C ALA A 173 -3.92 14.91 7.37
N GLU A 174 -2.79 15.58 7.42
CA GLU A 174 -2.59 16.77 8.25
C GLU A 174 -2.02 17.92 7.41
N ALA A 175 -2.41 19.12 7.74
CA ALA A 175 -1.85 20.33 7.19
C ALA A 175 -1.62 21.36 8.28
N THR A 176 -0.49 22.04 8.22
CA THR A 176 -0.24 23.26 9.00
C THR A 176 -0.36 24.44 8.03
N ILE A 177 -1.31 25.31 8.32
CA ILE A 177 -1.54 26.53 7.53
C ILE A 177 -1.27 27.76 8.36
N VAL A 178 -0.89 28.83 7.68
CA VAL A 178 -0.72 30.16 8.26
C VAL A 178 -1.73 31.09 7.60
N ILE A 179 -2.50 31.79 8.42
CA ILE A 179 -3.47 32.79 8.00
C ILE A 179 -3.10 34.15 8.60
N PRO A 180 -3.28 35.26 7.90
CA PRO A 180 -3.14 36.59 8.47
C PRO A 180 -4.15 36.78 9.63
N ALA A 181 -3.85 37.71 10.51
CA ALA A 181 -4.73 38.11 11.61
C ALA A 181 -5.92 38.92 11.13
#